data_bf9bc86a7618c8d5877ea57ee0098fac
#
_entry.id   bf9bc86a7618c8d5877ea57ee0098fac
#
_cell.length_a   1.000
_cell.length_b   1.000
_cell.length_c   1.000
_cell.angle_alpha   90.00
_cell.angle_beta   90.00
_cell.angle_gamma   90.00
#
_symmetry.space_group_name_H-M   'P 1'
#
loop_
_entity.id
_entity.type
_entity.pdbx_description
1 polymer ?
#
loop_
_entity_poly.entity_id
_entity_poly.type
_entity_poly.pdbx_seq_one_letter_code
_entity_poly.pdbx_strand_id
1 'polypeptide(L)'
;MELGHFFYDLLVHNEKFSEKSDDTDFSVYEEHQHPPITMLTCADSRIQGEILGMDLINKVFTVRNAGNQVARNKGSLAYALTALNTEIFFILGHTNCGAVNFAAGASLASVTKLDKHDETHSVEPATGGKKKNSGIQIASSKGESKIINILRKSNFSAASREVQREMLPLTIPIERGIAKLVKIGDEKKELAYLSQTNVDYQVEKALEYYGDRVKEKKLTIIGGIYDFVGAYSNTRGRVVVTNINGIDEKKKLQENARNFCAADATLDKSSETYKLCYKLIEEKVSRI
;
A
#
# COMPACT_ATOMS: atom_id res chain seq x y z
N MET A 1 8.11 -16.96 -23.49
CA MET A 1 8.17 -18.11 -22.56
C MET A 1 7.07 -19.08 -22.99
N GLU A 2 7.43 -20.31 -23.30
CA GLU A 2 6.44 -21.32 -23.64
C GLU A 2 5.79 -21.86 -22.38
N LEU A 3 4.45 -21.92 -22.34
CA LEU A 3 3.70 -22.34 -21.15
C LEU A 3 4.10 -23.72 -20.63
N GLY A 4 4.45 -24.63 -21.55
CA GLY A 4 4.92 -25.98 -21.19
C GLY A 4 6.23 -25.97 -20.39
N HIS A 5 7.18 -25.12 -20.76
CA HIS A 5 8.42 -24.93 -19.99
C HIS A 5 8.16 -24.35 -18.61
N PHE A 6 7.29 -23.34 -18.52
CA PHE A 6 6.97 -22.75 -17.21
C PHE A 6 6.32 -23.78 -16.26
N PHE A 7 5.40 -24.60 -16.77
CA PHE A 7 4.76 -25.64 -15.96
C PHE A 7 5.75 -26.71 -15.51
N TYR A 8 6.64 -27.14 -16.41
CA TYR A 8 7.71 -28.08 -16.09
C TYR A 8 8.65 -27.51 -15.00
N ASP A 9 9.10 -26.26 -15.17
CA ASP A 9 9.96 -25.58 -14.21
C ASP A 9 9.33 -25.48 -12.82
N LEU A 10 8.01 -25.21 -12.76
CA LEU A 10 7.27 -25.15 -11.50
C LEU A 10 7.35 -26.49 -10.76
N LEU A 11 7.08 -27.60 -11.45
CA LEU A 11 7.11 -28.94 -10.84
C LEU A 11 8.53 -29.31 -10.40
N VAL A 12 9.54 -29.08 -11.24
CA VAL A 12 10.94 -29.40 -10.92
C VAL A 12 11.46 -28.57 -9.75
N HIS A 13 11.07 -27.28 -9.65
CA HIS A 13 11.49 -26.45 -8.52
C HIS A 13 10.76 -26.84 -7.22
N ASN A 14 9.50 -27.27 -7.32
CA ASN A 14 8.78 -27.77 -6.16
C ASN A 14 9.37 -29.09 -5.66
N GLU A 15 9.74 -30.00 -6.54
CA GLU A 15 10.44 -31.25 -6.16
C GLU A 15 11.75 -30.94 -5.42
N LYS A 16 12.56 -30.05 -5.96
CA LYS A 16 13.81 -29.62 -5.30
C LYS A 16 13.59 -28.94 -3.94
N PHE A 17 12.47 -28.24 -3.77
CA PHE A 17 12.08 -27.69 -2.47
C PHE A 17 11.75 -28.85 -1.49
N SER A 18 10.93 -29.82 -1.92
CA SER A 18 10.57 -30.99 -1.13
C SER A 18 11.79 -31.82 -0.72
N GLU A 19 12.72 -32.07 -1.64
CA GLU A 19 13.97 -32.80 -1.36
C GLU A 19 14.91 -32.12 -0.34
N LYS A 20 14.83 -30.79 -0.22
CA LYS A 20 15.64 -30.01 0.72
C LYS A 20 15.00 -29.81 2.08
N SER A 21 13.71 -30.01 2.17
CA SER A 21 12.93 -29.88 3.39
C SER A 21 12.91 -31.24 4.09
N ASP A 22 13.08 -31.27 5.39
CA ASP A 22 12.90 -32.49 6.19
C ASP A 22 11.55 -32.48 6.92
N ASP A 23 11.17 -33.61 7.50
CA ASP A 23 9.90 -33.77 8.21
C ASP A 23 9.76 -32.77 9.38
N THR A 24 10.87 -32.32 9.96
CA THR A 24 10.86 -31.36 11.06
C THR A 24 10.50 -29.94 10.59
N ASP A 25 10.79 -29.61 9.34
CA ASP A 25 10.40 -28.33 8.74
C ASP A 25 8.88 -28.20 8.65
N PHE A 26 8.16 -29.32 8.37
CA PHE A 26 6.71 -29.34 8.22
C PHE A 26 5.99 -29.55 9.55
N SER A 27 6.51 -30.38 10.45
CA SER A 27 5.87 -30.75 11.72
C SER A 27 5.56 -29.53 12.62
N VAL A 28 6.33 -28.46 12.48
CA VAL A 28 6.14 -27.21 13.23
C VAL A 28 4.81 -26.53 12.94
N TYR A 29 4.22 -26.74 11.74
CA TYR A 29 3.01 -26.05 11.29
C TYR A 29 1.97 -26.95 10.61
N GLU A 30 2.14 -28.27 10.62
CA GLU A 30 1.23 -29.21 9.92
C GLU A 30 -0.20 -29.18 10.49
N GLU A 31 -0.36 -29.02 11.81
CA GLU A 31 -1.67 -28.98 12.44
C GLU A 31 -2.26 -27.57 12.48
N HIS A 32 -1.46 -26.57 12.81
CA HIS A 32 -1.91 -25.19 13.04
C HIS A 32 -0.93 -24.15 12.53
N GLN A 33 -1.48 -23.04 12.06
CA GLN A 33 -0.68 -21.86 11.75
C GLN A 33 -0.73 -20.85 12.90
N HIS A 34 0.42 -20.23 13.21
CA HIS A 34 0.56 -19.19 14.24
C HIS A 34 1.36 -17.99 13.74
N PRO A 35 0.92 -17.34 12.65
CA PRO A 35 1.68 -16.21 12.10
C PRO A 35 1.57 -14.99 13.03
N PRO A 36 2.69 -14.36 13.44
CA PRO A 36 2.65 -13.11 14.18
C PRO A 36 2.22 -11.92 13.32
N ILE A 37 2.33 -12.03 12.01
CA ILE A 37 2.11 -10.94 11.06
C ILE A 37 0.97 -11.29 10.10
N THR A 38 0.05 -10.35 9.92
CA THR A 38 -0.84 -10.31 8.74
C THR A 38 -0.30 -9.26 7.77
N MET A 39 -0.06 -9.64 6.52
CA MET A 39 0.34 -8.71 5.47
C MET A 39 -0.77 -8.57 4.43
N LEU A 40 -1.23 -7.34 4.22
CA LEU A 40 -2.07 -6.99 3.08
C LEU A 40 -1.22 -6.28 2.03
N THR A 41 -1.09 -6.88 0.84
CA THR A 41 -0.27 -6.31 -0.23
C THR A 41 -0.97 -6.36 -1.59
N CYS A 42 -0.37 -5.69 -2.59
CA CYS A 42 -0.92 -5.69 -3.94
C CYS A 42 -0.77 -7.07 -4.61
N ALA A 43 -1.73 -7.42 -5.47
CA ALA A 43 -1.67 -8.60 -6.33
C ALA A 43 -0.69 -8.44 -7.50
N ASP A 44 0.00 -7.30 -7.63
CA ASP A 44 1.01 -7.03 -8.66
C ASP A 44 2.07 -8.14 -8.66
N SER A 45 2.37 -8.67 -9.86
CA SER A 45 3.30 -9.79 -10.03
C SER A 45 4.74 -9.49 -9.61
N ARG A 46 5.11 -8.22 -9.51
CA ARG A 46 6.43 -7.76 -9.06
C ARG A 46 6.58 -7.76 -7.54
N ILE A 47 5.47 -8.00 -6.81
CA ILE A 47 5.44 -7.99 -5.34
C ILE A 47 5.21 -9.42 -4.87
N GLN A 48 6.27 -10.12 -4.54
CA GLN A 48 6.24 -11.48 -4.02
C GLN A 48 6.88 -11.51 -2.62
N GLY A 49 6.75 -12.64 -1.90
CA GLY A 49 7.27 -12.79 -0.54
C GLY A 49 8.78 -12.57 -0.44
N GLU A 50 9.51 -12.93 -1.47
CA GLU A 50 10.97 -12.84 -1.59
C GLU A 50 11.51 -11.42 -1.40
N ILE A 51 10.68 -10.39 -1.65
CA ILE A 51 11.10 -8.99 -1.42
C ILE A 51 11.42 -8.67 0.04
N LEU A 52 10.92 -9.49 0.98
CA LEU A 52 11.20 -9.31 2.40
C LEU A 52 12.54 -9.97 2.82
N GLY A 53 13.15 -10.79 1.94
CA GLY A 53 14.46 -11.39 2.16
C GLY A 53 14.51 -12.40 3.31
N MET A 54 13.36 -12.95 3.72
CA MET A 54 13.25 -13.93 4.79
C MET A 54 12.23 -15.01 4.41
N ASP A 55 12.35 -16.19 5.01
CA ASP A 55 11.32 -17.21 4.93
C ASP A 55 10.04 -16.75 5.64
N LEU A 56 8.90 -16.86 4.94
CA LEU A 56 7.59 -16.38 5.39
C LEU A 56 6.65 -17.50 5.83
N ILE A 57 7.02 -18.77 5.66
CA ILE A 57 6.17 -19.91 6.03
C ILE A 57 5.88 -19.83 7.53
N ASN A 58 4.61 -19.94 7.88
CA ASN A 58 4.07 -19.80 9.24
C ASN A 58 4.42 -18.48 9.98
N LYS A 59 5.06 -17.51 9.33
CA LYS A 59 5.40 -16.21 9.92
C LYS A 59 4.48 -15.09 9.44
N VAL A 60 3.93 -15.21 8.22
CA VAL A 60 3.12 -14.16 7.63
C VAL A 60 1.86 -14.73 6.99
N PHE A 61 0.70 -14.34 7.51
CA PHE A 61 -0.58 -14.54 6.84
C PHE A 61 -0.75 -13.49 5.75
N THR A 62 -0.65 -13.90 4.48
CA THR A 62 -0.65 -12.97 3.36
C THR A 62 -2.02 -12.86 2.70
N VAL A 63 -2.53 -11.65 2.61
CA VAL A 63 -3.75 -11.28 1.88
C VAL A 63 -3.37 -10.39 0.70
N ARG A 64 -3.92 -10.63 -0.49
CA ARG A 64 -3.58 -9.88 -1.71
C ARG A 64 -4.82 -9.49 -2.50
N ASN A 65 -4.83 -8.25 -2.98
CA ASN A 65 -5.77 -7.76 -3.98
C ASN A 65 -5.15 -6.62 -4.79
N ALA A 66 -5.80 -6.21 -5.86
CA ALA A 66 -5.34 -5.06 -6.64
C ALA A 66 -5.41 -3.77 -5.80
N GLY A 67 -4.25 -3.15 -5.55
CA GLY A 67 -4.15 -1.91 -4.77
C GLY A 67 -4.25 -2.07 -3.25
N ASN A 68 -3.96 -3.25 -2.69
CA ASN A 68 -3.88 -3.52 -1.24
C ASN A 68 -5.04 -2.95 -0.41
N GLN A 69 -6.29 -3.17 -0.85
CA GLN A 69 -7.50 -2.58 -0.30
C GLN A 69 -8.05 -3.37 0.91
N VAL A 70 -8.10 -2.77 2.10
CA VAL A 70 -8.62 -3.37 3.35
C VAL A 70 -10.09 -3.78 3.20
N ALA A 71 -10.93 -2.89 2.66
CA ALA A 71 -12.37 -3.12 2.57
C ALA A 71 -12.77 -4.30 1.66
N ARG A 72 -11.88 -4.71 0.73
CA ARG A 72 -12.12 -5.81 -0.22
C ARG A 72 -11.84 -7.19 0.37
N ASN A 73 -11.10 -7.27 1.46
CA ASN A 73 -10.69 -8.54 2.08
C ASN A 73 -11.08 -8.67 3.55
N LYS A 74 -12.22 -8.09 3.95
CA LYS A 74 -12.68 -8.06 5.35
C LYS A 74 -12.71 -9.45 5.99
N GLY A 75 -13.19 -10.47 5.27
CA GLY A 75 -13.27 -11.83 5.81
C GLY A 75 -11.92 -12.44 6.14
N SER A 76 -10.97 -12.43 5.19
CA SER A 76 -9.62 -12.93 5.41
C SER A 76 -8.86 -12.14 6.47
N LEU A 77 -9.02 -10.81 6.47
CA LEU A 77 -8.40 -9.95 7.48
C LEU A 77 -9.00 -10.19 8.88
N ALA A 78 -10.32 -10.31 8.99
CA ALA A 78 -10.95 -10.65 10.26
C ALA A 78 -10.46 -11.99 10.79
N TYR A 79 -10.37 -13.01 9.94
CA TYR A 79 -9.84 -14.32 10.33
C TYR A 79 -8.41 -14.19 10.89
N ALA A 80 -7.52 -13.54 10.16
CA ALA A 80 -6.13 -13.37 10.60
C ALA A 80 -6.00 -12.52 11.88
N LEU A 81 -6.68 -11.37 11.90
CA LEU A 81 -6.51 -10.41 12.98
C LEU A 81 -7.30 -10.76 14.25
N THR A 82 -8.36 -11.57 14.17
CA THR A 82 -9.19 -11.89 15.34
C THR A 82 -9.20 -13.37 15.73
N ALA A 83 -9.17 -14.30 14.77
CA ALA A 83 -9.15 -15.73 15.05
C ALA A 83 -7.70 -16.24 15.25
N LEU A 84 -6.78 -15.86 14.38
CA LEU A 84 -5.35 -16.20 14.54
C LEU A 84 -4.64 -15.24 15.51
N ASN A 85 -5.26 -14.11 15.88
CA ASN A 85 -4.72 -13.11 16.81
C ASN A 85 -3.34 -12.55 16.42
N THR A 86 -3.08 -12.35 15.13
CA THR A 86 -1.82 -11.74 14.69
C THR A 86 -1.61 -10.36 15.35
N GLU A 87 -0.38 -10.03 15.70
CA GLU A 87 -0.03 -8.85 16.50
C GLU A 87 0.39 -7.67 15.63
N ILE A 88 0.80 -7.95 14.39
CA ILE A 88 1.19 -6.93 13.40
C ILE A 88 0.27 -7.04 12.19
N PHE A 89 -0.33 -5.92 11.80
CA PHE A 89 -1.00 -5.77 10.51
C PHE A 89 -0.17 -4.88 9.61
N PHE A 90 0.55 -5.49 8.66
CA PHE A 90 1.40 -4.79 7.72
C PHE A 90 0.68 -4.54 6.40
N ILE A 91 0.40 -3.29 6.09
CA ILE A 91 -0.21 -2.85 4.82
C ILE A 91 0.91 -2.38 3.91
N LEU A 92 1.30 -3.23 2.96
CA LEU A 92 2.43 -3.02 2.07
C LEU A 92 1.95 -2.64 0.66
N GLY A 93 2.05 -1.37 0.33
CA GLY A 93 1.94 -0.88 -1.04
C GLY A 93 3.27 -0.95 -1.77
N HIS A 94 3.31 -0.43 -2.99
CA HIS A 94 4.55 -0.38 -3.76
C HIS A 94 4.57 0.81 -4.71
N THR A 95 5.75 1.28 -5.06
CA THR A 95 5.92 2.34 -6.06
C THR A 95 5.40 1.89 -7.43
N ASN A 96 4.91 2.83 -8.22
CA ASN A 96 4.36 2.60 -9.56
C ASN A 96 3.29 1.49 -9.62
N CYS A 97 2.35 1.52 -8.68
CA CYS A 97 1.24 0.56 -8.61
C CYS A 97 0.26 0.77 -9.78
N GLY A 98 0.08 -0.27 -10.62
CA GLY A 98 -0.82 -0.22 -11.77
C GLY A 98 -2.28 0.09 -11.37
N ALA A 99 -2.78 -0.49 -10.28
CA ALA A 99 -4.13 -0.25 -9.78
C ALA A 99 -4.33 1.21 -9.31
N VAL A 100 -3.36 1.76 -8.58
CA VAL A 100 -3.37 3.15 -8.12
C VAL A 100 -3.29 4.13 -9.29
N ASN A 101 -2.39 3.87 -10.25
CA ASN A 101 -2.24 4.71 -11.45
C ASN A 101 -3.51 4.68 -12.32
N PHE A 102 -4.15 3.51 -12.44
CA PHE A 102 -5.41 3.34 -13.17
C PHE A 102 -6.56 4.14 -12.51
N ALA A 103 -6.69 4.07 -11.18
CA ALA A 103 -7.66 4.86 -10.42
C ALA A 103 -7.39 6.37 -10.52
N ALA A 104 -6.12 6.78 -10.53
CA ALA A 104 -5.74 8.18 -10.71
C ALA A 104 -6.16 8.73 -12.08
N GLY A 105 -6.05 7.94 -13.14
CA GLY A 105 -6.57 8.28 -14.46
C GLY A 105 -8.08 8.48 -14.48
N ALA A 106 -8.83 7.65 -13.74
CA ALA A 106 -10.27 7.78 -13.59
C ALA A 106 -10.66 9.09 -12.88
N SER A 107 -10.00 9.41 -11.78
CA SER A 107 -10.24 10.65 -11.03
C SER A 107 -9.96 11.89 -11.87
N LEU A 108 -8.86 11.89 -12.63
CA LEU A 108 -8.52 12.99 -13.53
C LEU A 108 -9.52 13.15 -14.69
N ALA A 109 -10.03 12.04 -15.24
CA ALA A 109 -11.02 12.06 -16.32
C ALA A 109 -12.39 12.61 -15.88
N SER A 110 -12.77 12.40 -14.61
CA SER A 110 -14.01 12.94 -14.05
C SER A 110 -13.92 14.47 -13.84
N VAL A 111 -12.78 14.96 -13.38
CA VAL A 111 -12.53 16.41 -13.21
C VAL A 111 -12.63 17.16 -14.54
N THR A 112 -12.01 16.64 -15.60
CA THR A 112 -12.04 17.27 -16.93
C THR A 112 -13.41 17.29 -17.61
N LYS A 113 -14.33 16.41 -17.22
CA LYS A 113 -15.72 16.43 -17.72
C LYS A 113 -16.55 17.53 -17.07
N LEU A 114 -16.29 17.84 -15.80
CA LEU A 114 -16.98 18.92 -15.09
C LEU A 114 -16.62 20.30 -15.68
N ASP A 115 -15.34 20.51 -16.01
CA ASP A 115 -14.88 21.77 -16.63
C ASP A 115 -15.49 22.04 -18.02
N LYS A 116 -15.79 21.00 -18.79
CA LYS A 116 -16.41 21.13 -20.14
C LYS A 116 -17.92 21.36 -20.10
N HIS A 117 -18.60 21.04 -19.01
CA HIS A 117 -20.05 21.26 -18.88
C HIS A 117 -20.41 22.67 -18.42
N ASP A 118 -19.46 23.41 -17.81
CA ASP A 118 -19.71 24.76 -17.28
C ASP A 118 -19.58 25.84 -18.38
N GLU A 119 -19.03 25.52 -19.57
CA GLU A 119 -18.88 26.50 -20.66
C GLU A 119 -20.13 26.61 -21.56
N THR A 120 -21.20 25.80 -21.38
CA THR A 120 -22.31 25.75 -22.36
C THR A 120 -23.70 26.14 -21.82
N HIS A 121 -23.86 26.53 -20.57
CA HIS A 121 -25.16 26.98 -20.07
C HIS A 121 -25.10 28.25 -19.21
N SER A 122 -25.26 29.41 -19.88
CA SER A 122 -25.74 30.63 -19.25
C SER A 122 -27.26 30.52 -19.05
N VAL A 123 -27.72 30.18 -17.85
CA VAL A 123 -29.13 30.30 -17.43
C VAL A 123 -29.14 31.03 -16.09
N GLU A 124 -29.95 32.10 -16.05
CA GLU A 124 -30.12 33.04 -14.93
C GLU A 124 -30.57 32.39 -13.59
N PRO A 125 -30.33 33.06 -12.44
CA PRO A 125 -30.37 32.40 -11.13
C PRO A 125 -31.78 32.32 -10.57
N ALA A 126 -32.20 31.11 -10.18
CA ALA A 126 -33.28 30.89 -9.23
C ALA A 126 -32.71 30.65 -7.84
N THR A 127 -33.18 31.41 -6.91
CA THR A 127 -32.84 31.53 -5.49
C THR A 127 -32.79 30.23 -4.70
N GLY A 128 -31.78 30.09 -3.82
CA GLY A 128 -31.87 29.34 -2.57
C GLY A 128 -31.01 28.08 -2.47
N GLY A 129 -29.93 28.14 -1.67
CA GLY A 129 -29.27 26.96 -1.12
C GLY A 129 -27.81 26.79 -1.50
N LYS A 130 -26.90 27.36 -0.71
CA LYS A 130 -25.44 27.14 -0.82
C LYS A 130 -25.08 25.70 -0.48
N LYS A 131 -24.97 24.82 -1.47
CA LYS A 131 -24.13 23.61 -1.37
C LYS A 131 -22.71 24.03 -1.80
N LYS A 132 -21.77 23.98 -0.86
CA LYS A 132 -20.33 24.10 -1.17
C LYS A 132 -19.92 22.86 -1.99
N ASN A 133 -19.92 22.98 -3.30
CA ASN A 133 -19.19 22.07 -4.16
C ASN A 133 -17.69 22.37 -3.99
N SER A 134 -16.96 21.55 -3.24
CA SER A 134 -15.52 21.52 -3.22
C SER A 134 -14.99 20.76 -4.44
N GLY A 135 -15.25 21.29 -5.64
CA GLY A 135 -14.57 20.84 -6.85
C GLY A 135 -13.09 21.17 -6.74
N ILE A 136 -12.23 20.20 -6.89
CA ILE A 136 -10.78 20.39 -6.96
C ILE A 136 -10.52 21.08 -8.30
N GLN A 137 -10.32 22.39 -8.29
CA GLN A 137 -9.83 23.13 -9.45
C GLN A 137 -8.34 22.80 -9.64
N ILE A 138 -8.06 21.91 -10.57
CA ILE A 138 -6.71 21.78 -11.12
C ILE A 138 -6.61 22.87 -12.19
N ALA A 139 -6.08 24.03 -11.79
CA ALA A 139 -5.87 25.14 -12.71
C ALA A 139 -5.01 24.65 -13.89
N SER A 140 -5.52 24.82 -15.11
CA SER A 140 -4.78 24.62 -16.36
C SER A 140 -3.73 25.73 -16.47
N SER A 141 -2.62 25.64 -15.74
CA SER A 141 -1.48 26.55 -15.85
C SER A 141 -0.42 25.91 -16.76
N LYS A 142 0.23 26.73 -17.56
CA LYS A 142 1.44 26.40 -18.32
C LYS A 142 2.46 25.72 -17.39
N GLY A 143 2.49 24.35 -17.37
CA GLY A 143 3.31 23.56 -16.48
C GLY A 143 2.64 22.31 -15.92
N GLU A 144 1.63 21.74 -16.64
CA GLU A 144 1.05 20.45 -16.23
C GLU A 144 2.16 19.40 -16.04
N SER A 145 2.19 18.77 -14.88
CA SER A 145 3.10 17.67 -14.60
C SER A 145 2.98 16.62 -15.68
N LYS A 146 4.11 16.11 -16.19
CA LYS A 146 4.14 15.02 -17.18
C LYS A 146 3.31 13.82 -16.73
N ILE A 147 3.24 13.61 -15.41
CA ILE A 147 2.49 12.50 -14.81
C ILE A 147 0.99 12.64 -15.03
N ILE A 148 0.41 13.84 -14.94
CA ILE A 148 -1.02 14.06 -15.21
C ILE A 148 -1.37 13.59 -16.62
N ASN A 149 -0.50 13.85 -17.59
CA ASN A 149 -0.68 13.40 -18.98
C ASN A 149 -0.53 11.87 -19.12
N ILE A 150 0.35 11.23 -18.34
CA ILE A 150 0.49 9.77 -18.32
C ILE A 150 -0.76 9.12 -17.71
N LEU A 151 -1.23 9.63 -16.58
CA LEU A 151 -2.40 9.11 -15.88
C LEU A 151 -3.70 9.30 -16.68
N ARG A 152 -3.85 10.42 -17.40
CA ARG A 152 -5.00 10.64 -18.31
C ARG A 152 -5.09 9.63 -19.45
N LYS A 153 -3.96 9.01 -19.84
CA LYS A 153 -3.94 7.93 -20.86
C LYS A 153 -4.43 6.60 -20.33
N SER A 154 -4.62 6.46 -19.02
CA SER A 154 -5.20 5.24 -18.44
C SER A 154 -6.65 5.10 -18.93
N ASN A 155 -6.94 3.96 -19.57
CA ASN A 155 -8.23 3.76 -20.25
C ASN A 155 -9.27 3.16 -19.29
N PHE A 156 -9.58 3.88 -18.19
CA PHE A 156 -10.53 3.42 -17.17
C PHE A 156 -11.92 3.15 -17.78
N SER A 157 -12.39 3.99 -18.68
CA SER A 157 -13.72 3.87 -19.27
C SER A 157 -13.86 2.67 -20.20
N ALA A 158 -12.76 2.16 -20.78
CA ALA A 158 -12.76 0.97 -21.63
C ALA A 158 -12.54 -0.34 -20.88
N ALA A 159 -12.26 -0.27 -19.56
CA ALA A 159 -12.10 -1.46 -18.74
C ALA A 159 -13.46 -2.14 -18.47
N SER A 160 -13.44 -3.46 -18.20
CA SER A 160 -14.65 -4.18 -17.83
C SER A 160 -15.27 -3.63 -16.54
N ARG A 161 -16.57 -3.88 -16.34
CA ARG A 161 -17.30 -3.43 -15.15
C ARG A 161 -16.69 -3.99 -13.86
N GLU A 162 -16.15 -5.21 -13.90
CA GLU A 162 -15.50 -5.86 -12.77
C GLU A 162 -14.23 -5.11 -12.37
N VAL A 163 -13.38 -4.76 -13.33
CA VAL A 163 -12.17 -3.96 -13.12
C VAL A 163 -12.53 -2.58 -12.58
N GLN A 164 -13.54 -1.92 -13.16
CA GLN A 164 -14.01 -0.61 -12.67
C GLN A 164 -14.49 -0.69 -11.22
N ARG A 165 -15.30 -1.70 -10.85
CA ARG A 165 -15.78 -1.91 -9.49
C ARG A 165 -14.65 -2.15 -8.50
N GLU A 166 -13.65 -2.93 -8.90
CA GLU A 166 -12.49 -3.23 -8.05
C GLU A 166 -11.65 -1.98 -7.79
N MET A 167 -11.45 -1.14 -8.82
CA MET A 167 -10.58 0.03 -8.73
C MET A 167 -11.28 1.30 -8.19
N LEU A 168 -12.61 1.37 -8.25
CA LEU A 168 -13.36 2.57 -7.85
C LEU A 168 -13.04 3.05 -6.42
N PRO A 169 -12.92 2.20 -5.38
CA PRO A 169 -12.59 2.67 -4.05
C PRO A 169 -11.20 3.33 -3.94
N LEU A 170 -10.29 3.04 -4.87
CA LEU A 170 -8.96 3.67 -4.90
C LEU A 170 -9.00 5.13 -5.35
N THR A 171 -10.09 5.59 -5.98
CA THR A 171 -10.22 7.00 -6.36
C THR A 171 -10.27 7.92 -5.13
N ILE A 172 -10.83 7.45 -4.01
CA ILE A 172 -10.96 8.23 -2.77
C ILE A 172 -9.61 8.71 -2.23
N PRO A 173 -8.61 7.82 -1.94
CA PRO A 173 -7.30 8.27 -1.52
C PRO A 173 -6.58 9.10 -2.58
N ILE A 174 -6.76 8.78 -3.86
CA ILE A 174 -6.12 9.48 -4.95
C ILE A 174 -6.60 10.93 -5.05
N GLU A 175 -7.90 11.18 -4.97
CA GLU A 175 -8.46 12.53 -4.97
C GLU A 175 -7.92 13.38 -3.81
N ARG A 176 -7.72 12.80 -2.63
CA ARG A 176 -7.06 13.46 -1.50
C ARG A 176 -5.60 13.86 -1.80
N GLY A 177 -4.90 13.05 -2.60
CA GLY A 177 -3.48 13.24 -2.94
C GLY A 177 -3.23 14.13 -4.16
N ILE A 178 -4.11 14.16 -5.13
CA ILE A 178 -3.93 14.82 -6.44
C ILE A 178 -3.54 16.30 -6.30
N ALA A 179 -4.14 17.03 -5.38
CA ALA A 179 -3.85 18.46 -5.16
C ALA A 179 -2.39 18.74 -4.74
N LYS A 180 -1.70 17.76 -4.17
CA LYS A 180 -0.30 17.86 -3.76
C LYS A 180 0.68 17.43 -4.85
N LEU A 181 0.25 16.64 -5.83
CA LEU A 181 1.11 16.11 -6.91
C LEU A 181 1.83 17.23 -7.67
N VAL A 182 1.11 18.28 -8.05
CA VAL A 182 1.63 19.38 -8.86
C VAL A 182 2.82 20.11 -8.20
N LYS A 183 3.03 19.91 -6.89
CA LYS A 183 4.09 20.57 -6.11
C LYS A 183 5.37 19.72 -5.98
N ILE A 184 5.34 18.45 -6.35
CA ILE A 184 6.48 17.54 -6.15
C ILE A 184 7.54 17.73 -7.22
N GLY A 185 7.15 17.83 -8.50
CA GLY A 185 8.04 18.14 -9.62
C GLY A 185 9.02 17.02 -10.03
N ASP A 186 8.85 15.82 -9.47
CA ASP A 186 9.63 14.62 -9.78
C ASP A 186 8.67 13.46 -10.06
N GLU A 187 8.68 12.93 -11.28
CA GLU A 187 7.74 11.91 -11.75
C GLU A 187 7.74 10.64 -10.90
N LYS A 188 8.92 10.15 -10.48
CA LYS A 188 9.02 8.95 -9.64
C LYS A 188 8.42 9.18 -8.27
N LYS A 189 8.68 10.35 -7.68
CA LYS A 189 8.13 10.74 -6.38
C LYS A 189 6.63 10.99 -6.46
N GLU A 190 6.14 11.57 -7.55
CA GLU A 190 4.71 11.80 -7.77
C GLU A 190 3.94 10.48 -7.80
N LEU A 191 4.39 9.47 -8.56
CA LEU A 191 3.77 8.13 -8.58
C LEU A 191 3.91 7.40 -7.24
N ALA A 192 5.06 7.52 -6.57
CA ALA A 192 5.28 6.96 -5.25
C ALA A 192 4.38 7.61 -4.20
N TYR A 193 4.17 8.92 -4.29
CA TYR A 193 3.27 9.67 -3.43
C TYR A 193 1.82 9.20 -3.55
N LEU A 194 1.32 8.89 -4.75
CA LEU A 194 -0.02 8.31 -4.92
C LEU A 194 -0.14 6.96 -4.21
N SER A 195 0.88 6.10 -4.37
CA SER A 195 0.91 4.81 -3.67
C SER A 195 0.96 4.97 -2.15
N GLN A 196 1.72 5.96 -1.66
CA GLN A 196 1.78 6.30 -0.23
C GLN A 196 0.42 6.79 0.28
N THR A 197 -0.24 7.69 -0.46
CA THR A 197 -1.58 8.20 -0.09
C THR A 197 -2.60 7.06 -0.01
N ASN A 198 -2.51 6.07 -0.92
CA ASN A 198 -3.34 4.88 -0.82
C ASN A 198 -3.02 4.07 0.46
N VAL A 199 -1.75 3.81 0.77
CA VAL A 199 -1.37 3.08 1.99
C VAL A 199 -1.86 3.79 3.25
N ASP A 200 -1.70 5.11 3.34
CA ASP A 200 -2.21 5.90 4.48
C ASP A 200 -3.73 5.76 4.64
N TYR A 201 -4.46 5.81 3.54
CA TYR A 201 -5.91 5.58 3.55
C TYR A 201 -6.27 4.15 3.99
N GLN A 202 -5.52 3.15 3.56
CA GLN A 202 -5.77 1.77 3.99
C GLN A 202 -5.45 1.57 5.48
N VAL A 203 -4.44 2.27 6.03
CA VAL A 203 -4.17 2.33 7.48
C VAL A 203 -5.33 3.00 8.22
N GLU A 204 -5.86 4.12 7.71
CA GLU A 204 -7.06 4.77 8.25
C GLU A 204 -8.24 3.78 8.30
N LYS A 205 -8.50 3.04 7.20
CA LYS A 205 -9.54 2.02 7.14
C LYS A 205 -9.30 0.84 8.09
N ALA A 206 -8.07 0.42 8.26
CA ALA A 206 -7.73 -0.61 9.22
C ALA A 206 -7.96 -0.16 10.68
N LEU A 207 -7.66 1.09 11.00
CA LEU A 207 -7.96 1.68 12.31
C LEU A 207 -9.46 1.82 12.57
N GLU A 208 -10.29 2.10 11.55
CA GLU A 208 -11.74 2.09 11.68
C GLU A 208 -12.28 0.71 12.10
N TYR A 209 -11.68 -0.39 11.62
CA TYR A 209 -12.17 -1.76 11.91
C TYR A 209 -11.49 -2.41 13.12
N TYR A 210 -10.23 -2.08 13.39
CA TYR A 210 -9.40 -2.78 14.37
C TYR A 210 -8.75 -1.85 15.39
N GLY A 211 -9.15 -0.57 15.44
CA GLY A 211 -8.53 0.45 16.30
C GLY A 211 -8.64 0.14 17.79
N ASP A 212 -9.65 -0.59 18.23
CA ASP A 212 -9.76 -0.97 19.64
C ASP A 212 -8.66 -1.95 20.04
N ARG A 213 -8.26 -2.89 19.18
CA ARG A 213 -7.11 -3.77 19.43
C ARG A 213 -5.79 -2.98 19.48
N VAL A 214 -5.69 -1.89 18.71
CA VAL A 214 -4.52 -1.00 18.77
C VAL A 214 -4.47 -0.26 20.11
N LYS A 215 -5.61 0.27 20.59
CA LYS A 215 -5.72 0.92 21.92
C LYS A 215 -5.36 -0.05 23.06
N GLU A 216 -5.77 -1.31 22.93
CA GLU A 216 -5.47 -2.39 23.87
C GLU A 216 -4.02 -2.91 23.75
N LYS A 217 -3.22 -2.36 22.84
CA LYS A 217 -1.83 -2.80 22.55
C LYS A 217 -1.71 -4.26 22.10
N LYS A 218 -2.79 -4.82 21.54
CA LYS A 218 -2.83 -6.18 20.99
C LYS A 218 -2.58 -6.23 19.49
N LEU A 219 -2.49 -5.07 18.83
CA LEU A 219 -2.25 -4.96 17.39
C LEU A 219 -1.44 -3.69 17.10
N THR A 220 -0.46 -3.82 16.23
CA THR A 220 0.22 -2.68 15.61
C THR A 220 -0.05 -2.68 14.11
N ILE A 221 -0.59 -1.57 13.59
CA ILE A 221 -0.84 -1.39 12.16
C ILE A 221 0.31 -0.60 11.56
N ILE A 222 0.99 -1.19 10.58
CA ILE A 222 2.14 -0.59 9.90
C ILE A 222 1.80 -0.39 8.43
N GLY A 223 1.94 0.83 7.93
CA GLY A 223 1.91 1.16 6.51
C GLY A 223 3.32 1.27 5.94
N GLY A 224 3.54 0.66 4.79
CA GLY A 224 4.84 0.72 4.12
C GLY A 224 4.74 0.68 2.61
N ILE A 225 5.83 1.05 1.96
CA ILE A 225 5.99 1.03 0.49
C ILE A 225 7.22 0.23 0.11
N TYR A 226 7.03 -0.77 -0.74
CA TYR A 226 8.14 -1.40 -1.44
C TYR A 226 8.59 -0.51 -2.60
N ASP A 227 9.78 0.08 -2.46
CA ASP A 227 10.34 1.05 -3.40
C ASP A 227 11.29 0.38 -4.40
N PHE A 228 10.76 -0.12 -5.51
CA PHE A 228 11.60 -0.70 -6.55
C PHE A 228 12.03 0.30 -7.64
N VAL A 229 11.56 1.56 -7.59
CA VAL A 229 11.99 2.61 -8.53
C VAL A 229 13.01 3.58 -7.95
N GLY A 230 13.23 3.57 -6.62
CA GLY A 230 14.15 4.47 -5.93
C GLY A 230 13.59 5.89 -5.77
N ALA A 231 12.31 6.01 -5.39
CA ALA A 231 11.65 7.29 -5.17
C ALA A 231 11.93 7.89 -3.78
N TYR A 232 12.09 7.03 -2.77
CA TYR A 232 12.38 7.43 -1.38
C TYR A 232 13.87 7.56 -1.10
N SER A 233 14.67 6.84 -1.85
CA SER A 233 16.15 6.87 -1.75
C SER A 233 16.75 6.45 -3.08
N ASN A 234 18.05 6.63 -3.26
CA ASN A 234 18.75 6.16 -4.46
C ASN A 234 18.89 4.64 -4.54
N THR A 235 18.48 3.91 -3.48
CA THR A 235 18.53 2.44 -3.43
C THR A 235 17.18 1.84 -3.73
N ARG A 236 17.11 0.99 -4.74
CA ARG A 236 15.90 0.24 -5.14
C ARG A 236 15.73 -1.02 -4.31
N GLY A 237 14.49 -1.54 -4.27
CA GLY A 237 14.18 -2.82 -3.60
C GLY A 237 14.08 -2.71 -2.07
N ARG A 238 13.90 -1.50 -1.54
CA ARG A 238 13.72 -1.28 -0.09
C ARG A 238 12.25 -1.22 0.28
N VAL A 239 11.92 -1.77 1.44
CA VAL A 239 10.68 -1.48 2.14
C VAL A 239 10.88 -0.22 2.98
N VAL A 240 10.01 0.76 2.79
CA VAL A 240 10.02 2.04 3.51
C VAL A 240 8.77 2.12 4.35
N VAL A 241 8.90 2.32 5.66
CA VAL A 241 7.76 2.51 6.57
C VAL A 241 7.30 3.96 6.47
N THR A 242 6.01 4.15 6.20
CA THR A 242 5.41 5.47 5.98
C THR A 242 4.35 5.85 7.02
N ASN A 243 3.87 4.86 7.80
CA ASN A 243 2.80 5.04 8.76
C ASN A 243 2.88 3.98 9.86
N ILE A 244 2.66 4.35 11.12
CA ILE A 244 2.47 3.41 12.23
C ILE A 244 1.27 3.88 13.05
N ASN A 245 0.21 3.05 13.12
CA ASN A 245 -1.01 3.34 13.87
C ASN A 245 -1.65 4.70 13.54
N GLY A 246 -1.57 5.13 12.26
CA GLY A 246 -2.09 6.42 11.81
C GLY A 246 -1.13 7.61 12.00
N ILE A 247 0.04 7.38 12.59
CA ILE A 247 1.07 8.40 12.73
C ILE A 247 1.94 8.40 11.49
N ASP A 248 1.94 9.52 10.78
CA ASP A 248 2.59 9.70 9.49
C ASP A 248 3.57 10.91 9.46
N GLU A 249 3.65 11.69 10.53
CA GLU A 249 4.67 12.74 10.68
C GLU A 249 6.05 12.12 10.91
N LYS A 250 7.03 12.43 10.06
CA LYS A 250 8.33 11.75 10.01
C LYS A 250 9.03 11.63 11.38
N LYS A 251 9.11 12.70 12.15
CA LYS A 251 9.77 12.67 13.47
C LYS A 251 9.05 11.77 14.47
N LYS A 252 7.72 11.87 14.55
CA LYS A 252 6.90 11.02 15.42
C LYS A 252 6.91 9.57 14.96
N LEU A 253 6.93 9.36 13.65
CA LEU A 253 7.00 8.03 13.05
C LEU A 253 8.34 7.33 13.40
N GLN A 254 9.46 8.05 13.32
CA GLN A 254 10.77 7.53 13.72
C GLN A 254 10.82 7.25 15.22
N GLU A 255 10.27 8.13 16.06
CA GLU A 255 10.18 7.91 17.51
C GLU A 255 9.34 6.67 17.83
N ASN A 256 8.17 6.50 17.22
CA ASN A 256 7.34 5.31 17.40
C ASN A 256 8.03 4.03 16.94
N ALA A 257 8.72 4.05 15.82
CA ALA A 257 9.47 2.89 15.35
C ALA A 257 10.59 2.51 16.32
N ARG A 258 11.30 3.48 16.91
CA ARG A 258 12.30 3.23 17.96
C ARG A 258 11.66 2.66 19.22
N ASN A 259 10.54 3.20 19.66
CA ASN A 259 9.82 2.72 20.82
C ASN A 259 9.31 1.29 20.62
N PHE A 260 8.84 0.95 19.41
CA PHE A 260 8.45 -0.41 19.06
C PHE A 260 9.62 -1.40 19.16
N CYS A 261 10.78 -1.07 18.59
CA CYS A 261 11.99 -1.90 18.74
C CYS A 261 12.47 -1.96 20.19
N ALA A 262 12.39 -0.86 20.94
CA ALA A 262 12.84 -0.81 22.35
C ALA A 262 11.93 -1.59 23.32
N ALA A 263 10.66 -1.78 22.96
CA ALA A 263 9.68 -2.53 23.75
C ALA A 263 9.86 -4.06 23.63
N ASP A 264 10.58 -4.53 22.62
CA ASP A 264 10.88 -5.95 22.47
C ASP A 264 11.88 -6.41 23.52
N ALA A 265 11.38 -7.15 24.52
CA ALA A 265 12.21 -7.67 25.62
C ALA A 265 13.20 -8.76 25.17
N THR A 266 13.02 -9.33 23.97
CA THR A 266 13.91 -10.36 23.43
C THR A 266 15.13 -9.77 22.75
N LEU A 267 15.11 -8.46 22.41
CA LEU A 267 16.23 -7.77 21.79
C LEU A 267 17.26 -7.33 22.85
N ASP A 268 18.44 -7.90 22.79
CA ASP A 268 19.59 -7.40 23.55
C ASP A 268 19.99 -6.00 23.05
N LYS A 269 19.77 -5.00 23.91
CA LYS A 269 20.02 -3.57 23.60
C LYS A 269 21.50 -3.25 23.36
N SER A 270 22.41 -4.12 23.79
CA SER A 270 23.85 -3.99 23.53
C SER A 270 24.26 -4.60 22.19
N SER A 271 23.42 -5.46 21.60
CA SER A 271 23.72 -6.21 20.37
C SER A 271 23.89 -5.33 19.14
N GLU A 272 24.67 -5.80 18.18
CA GLU A 272 24.79 -5.18 16.86
C GLU A 272 23.46 -5.17 16.11
N THR A 273 22.61 -6.17 16.32
CA THR A 273 21.25 -6.24 15.76
C THR A 273 20.39 -5.07 16.23
N TYR A 274 20.44 -4.74 17.52
CA TYR A 274 19.70 -3.59 18.06
C TYR A 274 20.21 -2.27 17.48
N LYS A 275 21.53 -2.08 17.43
CA LYS A 275 22.16 -0.89 16.84
C LYS A 275 21.79 -0.75 15.36
N LEU A 276 21.78 -1.87 14.62
CA LEU A 276 21.37 -1.90 13.22
C LEU A 276 19.88 -1.53 13.05
N CYS A 277 19.00 -1.99 13.95
CA CYS A 277 17.58 -1.63 13.94
C CYS A 277 17.40 -0.11 14.01
N TYR A 278 18.08 0.57 14.94
CA TYR A 278 18.02 2.02 15.05
C TYR A 278 18.55 2.75 13.82
N LYS A 279 19.67 2.29 13.26
CA LYS A 279 20.19 2.83 11.99
C LYS A 279 19.19 2.68 10.85
N LEU A 280 18.57 1.50 10.73
CA LEU A 280 17.58 1.22 9.67
C LEU A 280 16.31 2.05 9.84
N ILE A 281 15.89 2.39 11.07
CA ILE A 281 14.75 3.28 11.30
C ILE A 281 15.03 4.67 10.70
N GLU A 282 16.22 5.22 10.90
CA GLU A 282 16.59 6.51 10.30
C GLU A 282 16.55 6.49 8.77
N GLU A 283 17.00 5.38 8.17
CA GLU A 283 17.09 5.22 6.73
C GLU A 283 15.78 4.81 6.06
N LYS A 284 14.98 3.94 6.71
CA LYS A 284 13.81 3.30 6.10
C LYS A 284 12.47 3.88 6.54
N VAL A 285 12.45 4.75 7.54
CA VAL A 285 11.25 5.47 7.95
C VAL A 285 11.24 6.82 7.23
N SER A 286 10.44 6.95 6.18
CA SER A 286 10.42 8.14 5.35
C SER A 286 9.07 8.35 4.67
N ARG A 287 8.88 9.59 4.20
CA ARG A 287 7.70 10.01 3.43
C ARG A 287 8.12 10.93 2.28
N ILE A 288 7.27 11.00 1.26
CA ILE A 288 7.37 11.97 0.15
C ILE A 288 6.47 13.17 0.43
#